data_249c150cecf4ff0db719bfd4785cb630
#
_entry.id   249c150cecf4ff0db719bfd4785cb630
#
_cell.length_a   1.000
_cell.length_b   1.000
_cell.length_c   1.000
_cell.angle_alpha   90.00
_cell.angle_beta   90.00
_cell.angle_gamma   90.00
#
_symmetry.space_group_name_H-M   'P 1'
#
loop_
_entity.id
_entity.type
_entity.pdbx_description
1 polymer ?
#
loop_
_entity_poly.entity_id
_entity_poly.type
_entity_poly.pdbx_seq_one_letter_code
_entity_poly.pdbx_strand_id
1 'polypeptide(L)'
;MKLFGEYLKEHARLIAASVLAAAIFLASFALYGLPLLAVAYPALLCLALAAVFVIRDYAQAKRRHAEFMALTEITAAEEKMLPPARSIDDADYRRIIALLAESREKISRSAHRRWSDTLDYYTVWVHQIKTPIASMRLTLEGSDSPESRRLSAELGRIERYVEMALVYLRLDSESSDYVIREFELDPFIRRSVKKFAGEFISKRLSLELEPSGASVVSDEKWLAFVVEQVLSNSLKYTREGSVRIYLAEPKTLCIRDTGIGIAPEDLPRIFDKGYTGLNGRADLRASGLGLYLCRRVCRKLGHEISAVSAPGKGTEIRIDLSSYDLDPE
;
A
#
# COMPACT_ATOMS: atom_id res chain seq x y z
N MET A 1 -8.88 -23.24 30.93
CA MET A 1 -8.02 -24.06 31.80
C MET A 1 -6.59 -23.55 31.90
N LYS A 2 -5.93 -23.08 30.84
CA LYS A 2 -4.53 -22.55 30.90
C LYS A 2 -4.39 -21.34 31.85
N LEU A 3 -5.27 -20.34 31.77
CA LEU A 3 -5.21 -19.11 32.58
C LEU A 3 -5.31 -19.39 34.09
N PHE A 4 -6.14 -20.34 34.50
CA PHE A 4 -6.27 -20.75 35.90
C PHE A 4 -4.99 -21.43 36.41
N GLY A 5 -4.32 -22.23 35.58
CA GLY A 5 -3.05 -22.85 35.93
C GLY A 5 -1.91 -21.86 36.08
N GLU A 6 -1.89 -20.79 35.26
CA GLU A 6 -0.90 -19.71 35.37
C GLU A 6 -1.16 -18.86 36.63
N TYR A 7 -2.39 -18.53 36.92
CA TYR A 7 -2.80 -17.82 38.14
C TYR A 7 -2.37 -18.61 39.39
N LEU A 8 -2.58 -19.93 39.43
CA LEU A 8 -2.14 -20.78 40.52
C LEU A 8 -0.61 -20.81 40.69
N LYS A 9 0.16 -20.83 39.59
CA LYS A 9 1.62 -20.76 39.64
C LYS A 9 2.14 -19.43 40.19
N GLU A 10 1.52 -18.32 39.80
CA GLU A 10 1.86 -16.99 40.26
C GLU A 10 1.65 -16.84 41.79
N HIS A 11 0.56 -17.43 42.30
CA HIS A 11 0.21 -17.39 43.74
C HIS A 11 0.74 -18.61 44.52
N ALA A 12 1.55 -19.49 43.91
CA ALA A 12 2.02 -20.74 44.53
C ALA A 12 2.77 -20.53 45.83
N ARG A 13 3.57 -19.45 45.93
CA ARG A 13 4.29 -19.12 47.20
C ARG A 13 3.35 -18.74 48.33
N LEU A 14 2.32 -17.98 48.02
CA LEU A 14 1.32 -17.53 49.00
C LEU A 14 0.44 -18.70 49.45
N ILE A 15 0.06 -19.58 48.53
CA ILE A 15 -0.69 -20.80 48.83
C ILE A 15 0.18 -21.75 49.70
N ALA A 16 1.45 -21.96 49.33
CA ALA A 16 2.37 -22.78 50.12
C ALA A 16 2.59 -22.24 51.52
N ALA A 17 2.77 -20.92 51.67
CA ALA A 17 2.89 -20.27 52.99
C ALA A 17 1.62 -20.44 53.84
N SER A 18 0.44 -20.33 53.20
CA SER A 18 -0.84 -20.49 53.89
C SER A 18 -1.05 -21.94 54.35
N VAL A 19 -0.68 -22.93 53.54
CA VAL A 19 -0.73 -24.36 53.90
C VAL A 19 0.22 -24.66 55.03
N LEU A 20 1.45 -24.14 54.99
CA LEU A 20 2.46 -24.30 56.04
C LEU A 20 1.97 -23.69 57.34
N ALA A 21 1.42 -22.49 57.34
CA ALA A 21 0.85 -21.83 58.49
C ALA A 21 -0.28 -22.66 59.11
N ALA A 22 -1.18 -23.19 58.29
CA ALA A 22 -2.26 -24.08 58.72
C ALA A 22 -1.72 -25.39 59.37
N ALA A 23 -0.66 -25.98 58.79
CA ALA A 23 -0.02 -27.18 59.36
C ALA A 23 0.64 -26.90 60.70
N ILE A 24 1.34 -25.76 60.83
CA ILE A 24 1.95 -25.33 62.13
C ILE A 24 0.86 -25.12 63.17
N PHE A 25 -0.23 -24.49 62.80
CA PHE A 25 -1.37 -24.21 63.65
C PHE A 25 -1.99 -25.54 64.16
N LEU A 26 -2.29 -26.47 63.26
CA LEU A 26 -2.79 -27.80 63.59
C LEU A 26 -1.87 -28.59 64.50
N ALA A 27 -0.59 -28.57 64.24
CA ALA A 27 0.40 -29.27 65.04
C ALA A 27 0.50 -28.70 66.48
N SER A 28 0.45 -27.35 66.59
CA SER A 28 0.44 -26.66 67.88
C SER A 28 -0.77 -27.05 68.73
N PHE A 29 -1.97 -27.07 68.12
CA PHE A 29 -3.21 -27.46 68.87
C PHE A 29 -3.20 -28.94 69.27
N ALA A 30 -2.67 -29.82 68.42
CA ALA A 30 -2.49 -31.25 68.78
C ALA A 30 -1.58 -31.44 69.94
N LEU A 31 -0.49 -30.68 70.07
CA LEU A 31 0.45 -30.75 71.19
C LEU A 31 -0.17 -30.28 72.52
N TYR A 32 -1.14 -29.33 72.47
CA TYR A 32 -1.83 -28.84 73.68
C TYR A 32 -3.07 -29.65 74.07
N GLY A 33 -3.38 -30.76 73.36
CA GLY A 33 -4.47 -31.67 73.66
C GLY A 33 -5.88 -31.08 73.57
N LEU A 34 -6.06 -30.03 72.78
CA LEU A 34 -7.35 -29.36 72.62
C LEU A 34 -8.30 -30.20 71.75
N PRO A 35 -9.62 -30.17 71.99
CA PRO A 35 -10.61 -30.94 71.24
C PRO A 35 -10.61 -30.55 69.76
N LEU A 36 -10.48 -31.50 68.86
CA LEU A 36 -10.39 -31.31 67.40
C LEU A 36 -11.54 -30.46 66.83
N LEU A 37 -12.75 -30.52 67.40
CA LEU A 37 -13.92 -29.70 67.00
C LEU A 37 -13.75 -28.20 67.26
N ALA A 38 -13.01 -27.83 68.30
CA ALA A 38 -12.73 -26.42 68.60
C ALA A 38 -11.80 -25.76 67.58
N VAL A 39 -11.00 -26.56 66.85
CA VAL A 39 -10.09 -26.10 65.79
C VAL A 39 -10.72 -26.16 64.40
N ALA A 40 -11.55 -27.17 64.19
CA ALA A 40 -12.17 -27.43 62.85
C ALA A 40 -13.09 -26.29 62.41
N TYR A 41 -13.88 -25.70 63.32
CA TYR A 41 -14.82 -24.65 62.96
C TYR A 41 -14.13 -23.33 62.53
N PRO A 42 -13.16 -22.77 63.27
CA PRO A 42 -12.42 -21.58 62.82
C PRO A 42 -11.61 -21.85 61.54
N ALA A 43 -11.03 -23.05 61.39
CA ALA A 43 -10.29 -23.41 60.20
C ALA A 43 -11.19 -23.44 58.93
N LEU A 44 -12.40 -24.00 59.03
CA LEU A 44 -13.36 -24.04 57.96
C LEU A 44 -13.86 -22.64 57.59
N LEU A 45 -14.06 -21.74 58.54
CA LEU A 45 -14.41 -20.36 58.33
C LEU A 45 -13.30 -19.58 57.61
N CYS A 46 -12.04 -19.76 58.04
CA CYS A 46 -10.90 -19.16 57.37
C CYS A 46 -10.75 -19.67 55.92
N LEU A 47 -10.97 -20.97 55.70
CA LEU A 47 -10.91 -21.58 54.36
C LEU A 47 -12.00 -21.04 53.44
N ALA A 48 -13.23 -20.88 53.96
CA ALA A 48 -14.34 -20.28 53.23
C ALA A 48 -14.04 -18.82 52.84
N LEU A 49 -13.50 -18.02 53.78
CA LEU A 49 -13.07 -16.65 53.50
C LEU A 49 -11.96 -16.60 52.45
N ALA A 50 -10.93 -17.43 52.58
CA ALA A 50 -9.85 -17.53 51.61
C ALA A 50 -10.35 -17.91 50.22
N ALA A 51 -11.30 -18.86 50.13
CA ALA A 51 -11.91 -19.25 48.86
C ALA A 51 -12.65 -18.08 48.18
N VAL A 52 -13.38 -17.28 48.95
CA VAL A 52 -14.07 -16.06 48.44
C VAL A 52 -13.06 -15.06 47.88
N PHE A 53 -11.96 -14.83 48.58
CA PHE A 53 -10.89 -13.93 48.11
C PHE A 53 -10.25 -14.44 46.80
N VAL A 54 -9.87 -15.72 46.74
CA VAL A 54 -9.27 -16.33 45.54
C VAL A 54 -10.23 -16.26 44.34
N ILE A 55 -11.53 -16.54 44.57
CA ILE A 55 -12.52 -16.49 43.49
C ILE A 55 -12.65 -15.05 42.93
N ARG A 56 -12.74 -14.06 43.83
CA ARG A 56 -12.82 -12.64 43.42
C ARG A 56 -11.57 -12.19 42.70
N ASP A 57 -10.41 -12.53 43.22
CA ASP A 57 -9.11 -12.13 42.62
C ASP A 57 -8.93 -12.79 41.25
N TYR A 58 -9.24 -14.07 41.10
CA TYR A 58 -9.23 -14.77 39.84
C TYR A 58 -10.24 -14.15 38.82
N ALA A 59 -11.45 -13.86 39.24
CA ALA A 59 -12.46 -13.22 38.39
C ALA A 59 -11.98 -11.87 37.89
N GLN A 60 -11.27 -11.12 38.71
CA GLN A 60 -10.70 -9.83 38.36
C GLN A 60 -9.50 -9.97 37.42
N ALA A 61 -8.61 -10.92 37.67
CA ALA A 61 -7.48 -11.23 36.79
C ALA A 61 -7.96 -11.66 35.39
N LYS A 62 -9.04 -12.47 35.34
CA LYS A 62 -9.67 -12.90 34.07
C LYS A 62 -10.25 -11.71 33.30
N ARG A 63 -10.92 -10.77 33.98
CA ARG A 63 -11.46 -9.56 33.32
C ARG A 63 -10.34 -8.70 32.74
N ARG A 64 -9.28 -8.42 33.50
CA ARG A 64 -8.11 -7.67 33.04
C ARG A 64 -7.45 -8.34 31.84
N HIS A 65 -7.27 -9.66 31.88
CA HIS A 65 -6.69 -10.39 30.77
C HIS A 65 -7.53 -10.23 29.49
N ALA A 66 -8.87 -10.26 29.62
CA ALA A 66 -9.75 -10.02 28.48
C ALA A 66 -9.66 -8.58 27.94
N GLU A 67 -9.52 -7.57 28.82
CA GLU A 67 -9.32 -6.17 28.42
C GLU A 67 -8.00 -5.99 27.66
N PHE A 68 -6.89 -6.59 28.11
CA PHE A 68 -5.62 -6.56 27.40
C PHE A 68 -5.68 -7.27 26.05
N MET A 69 -6.38 -8.41 25.96
CA MET A 69 -6.53 -9.16 24.72
C MET A 69 -7.44 -8.48 23.68
N ALA A 70 -8.28 -7.54 24.10
CA ALA A 70 -9.10 -6.73 23.21
C ALA A 70 -8.29 -5.61 22.52
N LEU A 71 -7.11 -5.26 23.03
CA LEU A 71 -6.22 -4.29 22.40
C LEU A 71 -5.47 -4.97 21.25
N THR A 72 -5.82 -4.63 20.01
CA THR A 72 -5.20 -5.19 18.79
C THR A 72 -4.00 -4.38 18.30
N GLU A 73 -4.02 -3.06 18.55
CA GLU A 73 -2.93 -2.15 18.21
C GLU A 73 -2.73 -1.15 19.36
N ILE A 74 -1.49 -0.90 19.76
CA ILE A 74 -1.17 0.10 20.78
C ILE A 74 -0.82 1.41 20.07
N THR A 75 -1.82 2.29 19.95
CA THR A 75 -1.66 3.68 19.54
C THR A 75 -1.56 4.60 20.77
N ALA A 76 -1.10 5.84 20.59
CA ALA A 76 -1.06 6.83 21.69
C ALA A 76 -2.46 7.14 22.27
N ALA A 77 -3.53 6.90 21.50
CA ALA A 77 -4.91 7.03 21.98
C ALA A 77 -5.33 5.83 22.84
N GLU A 78 -4.89 4.62 22.50
CA GLU A 78 -5.22 3.37 23.21
C GLU A 78 -4.41 3.20 24.50
N GLU A 79 -3.28 3.89 24.65
CA GLU A 79 -2.55 3.98 25.92
C GLU A 79 -3.47 4.47 27.06
N LYS A 80 -4.39 5.39 26.76
CA LYS A 80 -5.37 5.89 27.75
C LYS A 80 -6.45 4.86 28.12
N MET A 81 -6.63 3.82 27.29
CA MET A 81 -7.58 2.73 27.52
C MET A 81 -6.98 1.58 28.33
N LEU A 82 -5.67 1.60 28.62
CA LEU A 82 -5.05 0.60 29.46
C LEU A 82 -5.71 0.57 30.86
N PRO A 83 -6.01 -0.62 31.42
CA PRO A 83 -6.56 -0.76 32.75
C PRO A 83 -5.70 -0.04 33.79
N PRO A 84 -6.27 0.53 34.87
CA PRO A 84 -5.50 1.24 35.90
C PRO A 84 -4.48 0.32 36.56
N ALA A 85 -3.26 0.84 36.76
CA ALA A 85 -2.21 0.10 37.45
C ALA A 85 -2.62 -0.19 38.91
N ARG A 86 -2.41 -1.42 39.37
CA ARG A 86 -2.72 -1.88 40.72
C ARG A 86 -1.50 -2.36 41.47
N SER A 87 -0.42 -2.62 40.80
CA SER A 87 0.87 -2.98 41.37
C SER A 87 1.96 -2.05 40.87
N ILE A 88 3.11 -2.09 41.51
CA ILE A 88 4.31 -1.37 41.08
C ILE A 88 4.70 -1.85 39.66
N ASP A 89 4.67 -3.16 39.44
CA ASP A 89 5.00 -3.76 38.13
C ASP A 89 4.05 -3.28 37.03
N ASP A 90 2.73 -3.19 37.33
CA ASP A 90 1.75 -2.63 36.37
C ASP A 90 2.09 -1.17 35.98
N ALA A 91 2.53 -0.38 36.97
CA ALA A 91 2.92 1.01 36.71
C ALA A 91 4.18 1.12 35.88
N ASP A 92 5.17 0.25 36.13
CA ASP A 92 6.42 0.20 35.36
C ASP A 92 6.17 -0.29 33.92
N TYR A 93 5.35 -1.31 33.72
CA TYR A 93 4.95 -1.76 32.36
C TYR A 93 4.21 -0.67 31.61
N ARG A 94 3.28 0.04 32.25
CA ARG A 94 2.58 1.17 31.61
C ARG A 94 3.55 2.26 31.18
N ARG A 95 4.53 2.59 32.02
CA ARG A 95 5.56 3.57 31.70
C ARG A 95 6.40 3.12 30.50
N ILE A 96 6.77 1.84 30.44
CA ILE A 96 7.52 1.30 29.30
C ILE A 96 6.67 1.35 28.01
N ILE A 97 5.39 0.98 28.10
CA ILE A 97 4.46 1.04 26.95
C ILE A 97 4.32 2.48 26.46
N ALA A 98 4.14 3.44 27.36
CA ALA A 98 4.05 4.87 27.02
C ALA A 98 5.31 5.37 26.29
N LEU A 99 6.50 5.03 26.81
CA LEU A 99 7.78 5.38 26.17
C LEU A 99 7.94 4.74 24.79
N LEU A 100 7.52 3.49 24.62
CA LEU A 100 7.55 2.80 23.34
C LEU A 100 6.56 3.42 22.32
N ALA A 101 5.35 3.76 22.76
CA ALA A 101 4.34 4.42 21.93
C ALA A 101 4.84 5.80 21.47
N GLU A 102 5.39 6.61 22.38
CA GLU A 102 5.99 7.91 22.06
C GLU A 102 7.17 7.78 21.09
N SER A 103 8.05 6.80 21.31
CA SER A 103 9.18 6.53 20.42
C SER A 103 8.72 6.12 19.02
N ARG A 104 7.73 5.21 18.94
CA ARG A 104 7.13 4.79 17.65
C ARG A 104 6.54 5.98 16.91
N GLU A 105 5.80 6.83 17.61
CA GLU A 105 5.18 8.00 17.00
C GLU A 105 6.23 9.02 16.50
N LYS A 106 7.29 9.27 17.26
CA LYS A 106 8.42 10.11 16.84
C LYS A 106 9.09 9.56 15.56
N ILE A 107 9.34 8.24 15.52
CA ILE A 107 9.93 7.59 14.36
C ILE A 107 8.99 7.70 13.14
N SER A 108 7.70 7.40 13.32
CA SER A 108 6.71 7.50 12.25
C SER A 108 6.60 8.93 11.70
N ARG A 109 6.47 9.93 12.57
CA ARG A 109 6.43 11.34 12.16
C ARG A 109 7.71 11.79 11.45
N SER A 110 8.88 11.34 11.93
CA SER A 110 10.15 11.69 11.29
C SER A 110 10.30 11.03 9.92
N ALA A 111 9.87 9.79 9.77
CA ALA A 111 9.86 9.09 8.49
C ALA A 111 8.92 9.78 7.49
N HIS A 112 7.71 10.12 7.94
CA HIS A 112 6.72 10.83 7.11
C HIS A 112 7.24 12.20 6.66
N ARG A 113 7.84 13.00 7.56
CA ARG A 113 8.46 14.30 7.19
C ARG A 113 9.57 14.13 6.16
N ARG A 114 10.52 13.20 6.39
CA ARG A 114 11.61 12.96 5.42
C ARG A 114 11.08 12.55 4.06
N TRP A 115 10.03 11.75 4.03
CA TRP A 115 9.38 11.35 2.78
C TRP A 115 8.74 12.55 2.07
N SER A 116 8.00 13.40 2.80
CA SER A 116 7.41 14.64 2.28
C SER A 116 8.49 15.56 1.71
N ASP A 117 9.56 15.83 2.48
CA ASP A 117 10.68 16.67 2.04
C ASP A 117 11.34 16.12 0.76
N THR A 118 11.44 14.80 0.66
CA THR A 118 11.97 14.12 -0.53
C THR A 118 11.06 14.33 -1.74
N LEU A 119 9.75 14.20 -1.59
CA LEU A 119 8.78 14.45 -2.67
C LEU A 119 8.80 15.90 -3.12
N ASP A 120 8.86 16.86 -2.19
CA ASP A 120 8.93 18.28 -2.49
C ASP A 120 10.21 18.61 -3.26
N TYR A 121 11.35 18.09 -2.81
CA TYR A 121 12.63 18.23 -3.51
C TYR A 121 12.54 17.71 -4.96
N TYR A 122 12.07 16.49 -5.17
CA TYR A 122 11.95 15.93 -6.52
C TYR A 122 10.91 16.64 -7.38
N THR A 123 9.86 17.19 -6.79
CA THR A 123 8.87 17.99 -7.51
C THR A 123 9.51 19.27 -8.06
N VAL A 124 10.27 20.00 -7.23
CA VAL A 124 11.03 21.18 -7.66
C VAL A 124 12.08 20.80 -8.71
N TRP A 125 12.82 19.72 -8.49
CA TRP A 125 13.84 19.24 -9.41
C TRP A 125 13.27 18.90 -10.81
N VAL A 126 12.10 18.25 -10.88
CA VAL A 126 11.41 17.99 -12.16
C VAL A 126 11.04 19.29 -12.87
N HIS A 127 10.55 20.29 -12.15
CA HIS A 127 10.28 21.61 -12.75
C HIS A 127 11.56 22.27 -13.31
N GLN A 128 12.65 22.19 -12.56
CA GLN A 128 13.94 22.73 -13.00
C GLN A 128 14.51 22.02 -14.23
N ILE A 129 14.29 20.70 -14.38
CA ILE A 129 14.70 19.95 -15.57
C ILE A 129 13.78 20.22 -16.77
N LYS A 130 12.48 20.44 -16.57
CA LYS A 130 11.55 20.76 -17.66
C LYS A 130 11.91 22.09 -18.36
N THR A 131 12.47 23.05 -17.64
CA THR A 131 12.87 24.33 -18.21
C THR A 131 13.96 24.22 -19.29
N PRO A 132 15.14 23.59 -19.03
CA PRO A 132 16.15 23.39 -20.08
C PRO A 132 15.65 22.47 -21.21
N ILE A 133 14.79 21.49 -20.91
CA ILE A 133 14.16 20.64 -21.94
C ILE A 133 13.32 21.49 -22.89
N ALA A 134 12.48 22.39 -22.35
CA ALA A 134 11.67 23.30 -23.16
C ALA A 134 12.52 24.25 -24.00
N SER A 135 13.62 24.79 -23.44
CA SER A 135 14.57 25.63 -24.15
C SER A 135 15.24 24.89 -25.32
N MET A 136 15.72 23.67 -25.08
CA MET A 136 16.29 22.81 -26.15
C MET A 136 15.27 22.51 -27.24
N ARG A 137 14.01 22.21 -26.84
CA ARG A 137 12.92 21.96 -27.80
C ARG A 137 12.67 23.16 -28.71
N LEU A 138 12.55 24.36 -28.15
CA LEU A 138 12.39 25.59 -28.93
C LEU A 138 13.55 25.81 -29.92
N THR A 139 14.77 25.55 -29.50
CA THR A 139 15.96 25.64 -30.37
C THR A 139 15.90 24.65 -31.54
N LEU A 140 15.42 23.43 -31.29
CA LEU A 140 15.29 22.38 -32.29
C LEU A 140 14.12 22.60 -33.26
N GLU A 141 13.02 23.24 -32.80
CA GLU A 141 11.86 23.63 -33.65
C GLU A 141 12.24 24.67 -34.71
N GLY A 142 13.26 25.47 -34.49
CA GLY A 142 13.79 26.42 -35.45
C GLY A 142 14.56 25.80 -36.65
N SER A 143 14.76 24.49 -36.64
CA SER A 143 15.50 23.76 -37.73
C SER A 143 14.81 22.46 -38.08
N ASP A 144 14.42 22.30 -39.34
CA ASP A 144 13.78 21.07 -39.83
C ASP A 144 14.81 20.09 -40.45
N SER A 145 15.93 19.89 -39.74
CA SER A 145 16.95 18.92 -40.17
C SER A 145 16.65 17.49 -39.63
N PRO A 146 17.15 16.45 -40.28
CA PRO A 146 17.06 15.07 -39.75
C PRO A 146 17.66 14.95 -38.33
N GLU A 147 18.73 15.68 -38.04
CA GLU A 147 19.38 15.74 -36.72
C GLU A 147 18.48 16.38 -35.68
N SER A 148 17.84 17.51 -36.01
CA SER A 148 16.90 18.20 -35.11
C SER A 148 15.71 17.29 -34.73
N ARG A 149 15.14 16.60 -35.70
CA ARG A 149 14.06 15.63 -35.48
C ARG A 149 14.50 14.48 -34.56
N ARG A 150 15.72 13.95 -34.76
CA ARG A 150 16.29 12.89 -33.94
C ARG A 150 16.54 13.37 -32.49
N LEU A 151 17.13 14.56 -32.32
CA LEU A 151 17.38 15.14 -31.00
C LEU A 151 16.06 15.48 -30.28
N SER A 152 15.03 15.96 -30.96
CA SER A 152 13.71 16.20 -30.40
C SER A 152 13.06 14.91 -29.89
N ALA A 153 13.23 13.80 -30.59
CA ALA A 153 12.74 12.49 -30.16
C ALA A 153 13.46 12.01 -28.87
N GLU A 154 14.79 12.19 -28.79
CA GLU A 154 15.55 11.83 -27.58
C GLU A 154 15.19 12.75 -26.40
N LEU A 155 14.95 14.04 -26.65
CA LEU A 155 14.51 15.00 -25.64
C LEU A 155 13.13 14.61 -25.05
N GLY A 156 12.18 14.19 -25.91
CA GLY A 156 10.89 13.66 -25.47
C GLY A 156 11.01 12.38 -24.64
N ARG A 157 12.06 11.56 -24.89
CA ARG A 157 12.35 10.40 -24.02
C ARG A 157 12.84 10.80 -22.64
N ILE A 158 13.75 11.78 -22.57
CA ILE A 158 14.23 12.30 -21.28
C ILE A 158 13.06 12.84 -20.47
N GLU A 159 12.17 13.59 -21.10
CA GLU A 159 10.96 14.12 -20.44
C GLU A 159 10.07 13.01 -19.87
N ARG A 160 9.83 11.95 -20.63
CA ARG A 160 9.08 10.78 -20.16
C ARG A 160 9.76 10.07 -18.98
N TYR A 161 11.09 9.94 -18.97
CA TYR A 161 11.79 9.34 -17.83
C TYR A 161 11.69 10.19 -16.56
N VAL A 162 11.77 11.51 -16.69
CA VAL A 162 11.58 12.45 -15.58
C VAL A 162 10.14 12.34 -15.02
N GLU A 163 9.14 12.25 -15.90
CA GLU A 163 7.74 12.05 -15.47
C GLU A 163 7.53 10.70 -14.78
N MET A 164 8.10 9.61 -15.31
CA MET A 164 8.03 8.30 -14.66
C MET A 164 8.65 8.30 -13.26
N ALA A 165 9.79 8.99 -13.08
CA ALA A 165 10.42 9.10 -11.77
C ALA A 165 9.52 9.83 -10.77
N LEU A 166 8.89 10.92 -11.19
CA LEU A 166 7.96 11.68 -10.34
C LEU A 166 6.70 10.86 -10.01
N VAL A 167 6.13 10.16 -10.98
CA VAL A 167 4.97 9.26 -10.77
C VAL A 167 5.34 8.16 -9.78
N TYR A 168 6.52 7.54 -9.92
CA TYR A 168 6.99 6.51 -9.00
C TYR A 168 7.03 7.02 -7.55
N LEU A 169 7.60 8.20 -7.32
CA LEU A 169 7.71 8.79 -6.00
C LEU A 169 6.34 9.17 -5.40
N ARG A 170 5.46 9.74 -6.22
CA ARG A 170 4.12 10.14 -5.78
C ARG A 170 3.19 8.97 -5.47
N LEU A 171 3.35 7.84 -6.15
CA LEU A 171 2.54 6.64 -5.89
C LEU A 171 2.76 6.04 -4.49
N ASP A 172 3.93 6.26 -3.88
CA ASP A 172 4.25 5.80 -2.53
C ASP A 172 3.85 6.81 -1.44
N SER A 173 3.37 8.00 -1.84
CA SER A 173 2.86 9.01 -0.91
C SER A 173 1.43 8.68 -0.48
N GLU A 174 1.16 8.73 0.83
CA GLU A 174 -0.20 8.63 1.39
C GLU A 174 -1.05 9.88 1.07
N SER A 175 -0.40 11.00 0.73
CA SER A 175 -1.03 12.29 0.43
C SER A 175 -1.21 12.55 -1.07
N SER A 176 -1.35 11.53 -1.91
CA SER A 176 -1.68 11.74 -3.32
C SER A 176 -3.09 12.26 -3.44
N ASP A 177 -3.25 13.57 -3.63
CA ASP A 177 -4.54 14.20 -3.90
C ASP A 177 -5.00 13.78 -5.30
N TYR A 178 -5.77 12.70 -5.36
CA TYR A 178 -6.47 12.28 -6.57
C TYR A 178 -7.70 13.17 -6.76
N VAL A 179 -7.81 13.78 -7.95
CA VAL A 179 -8.97 14.58 -8.34
C VAL A 179 -9.89 13.70 -9.19
N ILE A 180 -10.69 12.88 -8.51
CA ILE A 180 -11.64 11.99 -9.19
C ILE A 180 -12.82 12.83 -9.68
N ARG A 181 -13.08 12.81 -11.01
CA ARG A 181 -14.17 13.52 -11.65
C ARG A 181 -14.66 12.78 -12.88
N GLU A 182 -15.89 13.06 -13.27
CA GLU A 182 -16.42 12.60 -14.54
C GLU A 182 -15.90 13.49 -15.68
N PHE A 183 -15.51 12.86 -16.80
CA PHE A 183 -15.09 13.56 -18.02
C PHE A 183 -15.34 12.70 -19.27
N GLU A 184 -15.46 13.37 -20.42
CA GLU A 184 -15.63 12.73 -21.72
C GLU A 184 -14.35 12.04 -22.19
N LEU A 185 -14.47 10.75 -22.54
CA LEU A 185 -13.33 9.92 -22.93
C LEU A 185 -12.72 10.34 -24.28
N ASP A 186 -13.53 10.65 -25.27
CA ASP A 186 -13.04 10.93 -26.63
C ASP A 186 -12.14 12.19 -26.71
N PRO A 187 -12.51 13.35 -26.13
CA PRO A 187 -11.61 14.51 -26.06
C PRO A 187 -10.34 14.23 -25.27
N PHE A 188 -10.44 13.45 -24.21
CA PHE A 188 -9.29 13.03 -23.38
C PHE A 188 -8.31 12.19 -24.20
N ILE A 189 -8.77 11.15 -24.90
CA ILE A 189 -7.94 10.31 -25.78
C ILE A 189 -7.28 11.14 -26.88
N ARG A 190 -8.03 12.02 -27.54
CA ARG A 190 -7.47 12.91 -28.58
C ARG A 190 -6.33 13.78 -28.06
N ARG A 191 -6.45 14.34 -26.84
CA ARG A 191 -5.37 15.12 -26.20
C ARG A 191 -4.13 14.28 -25.94
N SER A 192 -4.31 13.06 -25.43
CA SER A 192 -3.21 12.13 -25.16
C SER A 192 -2.48 11.72 -26.44
N VAL A 193 -3.21 11.36 -27.48
CA VAL A 193 -2.64 10.95 -28.79
C VAL A 193 -1.91 12.10 -29.47
N LYS A 194 -2.42 13.34 -29.39
CA LYS A 194 -1.81 14.51 -30.02
C LYS A 194 -0.33 14.70 -29.65
N LYS A 195 0.07 14.30 -28.45
CA LYS A 195 1.48 14.36 -27.99
C LYS A 195 2.40 13.46 -28.82
N PHE A 196 1.88 12.41 -29.43
CA PHE A 196 2.62 11.41 -30.20
C PHE A 196 2.48 11.59 -31.72
N ALA A 197 1.77 12.62 -32.21
CA ALA A 197 1.52 12.82 -33.62
C ALA A 197 2.80 12.82 -34.47
N GLY A 198 3.86 13.47 -34.00
CA GLY A 198 5.16 13.46 -34.68
C GLY A 198 5.80 12.07 -34.77
N GLU A 199 5.64 11.23 -33.74
CA GLU A 199 6.16 9.85 -33.77
C GLU A 199 5.36 8.96 -34.73
N PHE A 200 4.03 9.09 -34.82
CA PHE A 200 3.18 8.40 -35.79
C PHE A 200 3.56 8.76 -37.21
N ILE A 201 3.72 10.04 -37.51
CA ILE A 201 4.10 10.54 -38.84
C ILE A 201 5.52 10.04 -39.22
N SER A 202 6.49 10.18 -38.32
CA SER A 202 7.87 9.80 -38.60
C SER A 202 8.04 8.30 -38.87
N LYS A 203 7.24 7.46 -38.19
CA LYS A 203 7.22 6.01 -38.34
C LYS A 203 6.25 5.52 -39.42
N ARG A 204 5.45 6.41 -40.01
CA ARG A 204 4.38 6.07 -40.97
C ARG A 204 3.39 5.05 -40.43
N LEU A 205 3.07 5.14 -39.14
CA LEU A 205 2.07 4.28 -38.51
C LEU A 205 0.69 4.90 -38.64
N SER A 206 -0.33 4.10 -38.94
CA SER A 206 -1.71 4.56 -38.94
C SER A 206 -2.29 4.54 -37.53
N LEU A 207 -3.14 5.52 -37.28
CA LEU A 207 -3.89 5.63 -36.03
C LEU A 207 -5.38 5.51 -36.32
N GLU A 208 -6.04 4.55 -35.65
CA GLU A 208 -7.48 4.33 -35.72
C GLU A 208 -8.11 4.68 -34.40
N LEU A 209 -8.96 5.74 -34.37
CA LEU A 209 -9.69 6.16 -33.19
C LEU A 209 -11.17 5.92 -33.41
N GLU A 210 -11.76 5.05 -32.60
CA GLU A 210 -13.22 4.83 -32.60
C GLU A 210 -13.87 5.73 -31.55
N PRO A 211 -14.76 6.63 -31.96
CA PRO A 211 -15.51 7.44 -31.02
C PRO A 211 -16.38 6.55 -30.14
N SER A 212 -16.33 6.77 -28.83
CA SER A 212 -17.12 6.02 -27.86
C SER A 212 -18.38 6.78 -27.39
N GLY A 213 -18.30 8.12 -27.38
CA GLY A 213 -19.33 8.98 -26.78
C GLY A 213 -19.51 8.76 -25.28
N ALA A 214 -18.60 8.05 -24.63
CA ALA A 214 -18.68 7.67 -23.24
C ALA A 214 -18.03 8.68 -22.30
N SER A 215 -18.59 8.77 -21.08
CA SER A 215 -17.97 9.44 -19.94
C SER A 215 -17.40 8.41 -18.98
N VAL A 216 -16.31 8.77 -18.31
CA VAL A 216 -15.63 7.95 -17.30
C VAL A 216 -15.34 8.76 -16.05
N VAL A 217 -15.36 8.10 -14.90
CA VAL A 217 -15.03 8.69 -13.61
C VAL A 217 -13.62 8.26 -13.23
N SER A 218 -12.69 9.20 -13.17
CA SER A 218 -11.30 8.93 -12.85
C SER A 218 -10.54 10.23 -12.57
N ASP A 219 -9.24 10.13 -12.26
CA ASP A 219 -8.31 11.26 -12.32
C ASP A 219 -7.73 11.38 -13.73
N GLU A 220 -8.09 12.47 -14.43
CA GLU A 220 -7.69 12.72 -15.81
C GLU A 220 -6.17 12.74 -16.00
N LYS A 221 -5.44 13.30 -15.04
CA LYS A 221 -3.97 13.42 -15.11
C LYS A 221 -3.27 12.07 -14.95
N TRP A 222 -3.72 11.28 -13.98
CA TRP A 222 -3.15 9.97 -13.72
C TRP A 222 -3.53 8.96 -14.81
N LEU A 223 -4.77 9.02 -15.30
CA LEU A 223 -5.19 8.19 -16.43
C LEU A 223 -4.45 8.57 -17.73
N ALA A 224 -4.18 9.89 -17.95
CA ALA A 224 -3.36 10.34 -19.08
C ALA A 224 -1.96 9.73 -19.06
N PHE A 225 -1.31 9.67 -17.89
CA PHE A 225 -0.03 8.99 -17.75
C PHE A 225 -0.10 7.52 -18.20
N VAL A 226 -1.14 6.79 -17.81
CA VAL A 226 -1.31 5.38 -18.21
C VAL A 226 -1.47 5.25 -19.71
N VAL A 227 -2.37 6.03 -20.32
CA VAL A 227 -2.63 6.00 -21.77
C VAL A 227 -1.38 6.38 -22.55
N GLU A 228 -0.69 7.45 -22.16
CA GLU A 228 0.54 7.91 -22.80
C GLU A 228 1.67 6.88 -22.70
N GLN A 229 1.80 6.20 -21.56
CA GLN A 229 2.78 5.14 -21.39
C GLN A 229 2.49 3.91 -22.27
N VAL A 230 1.22 3.54 -22.40
CA VAL A 230 0.79 2.45 -23.30
C VAL A 230 1.04 2.84 -24.76
N LEU A 231 0.69 4.06 -25.18
CA LEU A 231 0.96 4.58 -26.53
C LEU A 231 2.45 4.61 -26.85
N SER A 232 3.28 5.07 -25.90
CA SER A 232 4.74 5.04 -26.04
C SER A 232 5.27 3.62 -26.27
N ASN A 233 4.72 2.63 -25.57
CA ASN A 233 5.09 1.22 -25.77
C ASN A 233 4.60 0.72 -27.14
N SER A 234 3.37 0.98 -27.54
CA SER A 234 2.84 0.60 -28.85
C SER A 234 3.69 1.18 -29.96
N LEU A 235 4.04 2.45 -29.90
CA LEU A 235 4.93 3.10 -30.87
C LEU A 235 6.36 2.51 -30.85
N LYS A 236 6.87 2.14 -29.68
CA LYS A 236 8.20 1.55 -29.54
C LYS A 236 8.28 0.18 -30.23
N TYR A 237 7.27 -0.66 -30.07
CA TYR A 237 7.29 -2.05 -30.50
C TYR A 237 6.59 -2.31 -31.84
N THR A 238 5.96 -1.28 -32.43
CA THR A 238 5.39 -1.32 -33.78
C THR A 238 6.33 -0.64 -34.77
N ARG A 239 6.79 -1.37 -35.78
CA ARG A 239 7.62 -0.84 -36.85
C ARG A 239 6.79 -0.41 -38.05
N GLU A 240 5.78 -1.19 -38.42
CA GLU A 240 4.85 -0.99 -39.52
C GLU A 240 3.45 -1.41 -39.09
N GLY A 241 2.41 -0.77 -39.66
CA GLY A 241 1.02 -1.08 -39.37
C GLY A 241 0.28 0.02 -38.61
N SER A 242 -0.50 -0.35 -37.61
CA SER A 242 -1.44 0.59 -36.94
C SER A 242 -1.48 0.44 -35.41
N VAL A 243 -1.96 1.51 -34.80
CA VAL A 243 -2.44 1.52 -33.40
C VAL A 243 -3.92 1.87 -33.42
N ARG A 244 -4.75 1.02 -32.83
CA ARG A 244 -6.20 1.21 -32.73
C ARG A 244 -6.59 1.46 -31.29
N ILE A 245 -7.43 2.47 -31.06
CA ILE A 245 -7.96 2.80 -29.74
C ILE A 245 -9.48 2.78 -29.82
N TYR A 246 -10.11 2.02 -28.95
CA TYR A 246 -11.55 1.83 -28.91
C TYR A 246 -12.03 1.49 -27.49
N LEU A 247 -13.32 1.62 -27.25
CA LEU A 247 -13.98 1.25 -26.01
C LEU A 247 -14.74 -0.06 -26.24
N ALA A 248 -14.41 -1.10 -25.47
CA ALA A 248 -15.18 -2.35 -25.42
C ALA A 248 -16.18 -2.31 -24.25
N GLU A 249 -17.28 -3.06 -24.42
CA GLU A 249 -18.28 -3.23 -23.36
C GLU A 249 -17.68 -3.92 -22.10
N PRO A 250 -18.11 -3.53 -20.87
CA PRO A 250 -19.05 -2.43 -20.55
C PRO A 250 -18.40 -1.03 -20.57
N LYS A 251 -17.15 -0.85 -20.17
CA LYS A 251 -16.34 0.39 -20.17
C LYS A 251 -14.85 0.07 -20.17
N THR A 252 -14.39 -0.77 -21.05
CA THR A 252 -12.97 -1.16 -21.14
C THR A 252 -12.28 -0.42 -22.27
N LEU A 253 -11.35 0.50 -21.93
CA LEU A 253 -10.50 1.18 -22.90
C LEU A 253 -9.44 0.22 -23.42
N CYS A 254 -9.47 -0.05 -24.74
CA CYS A 254 -8.55 -0.94 -25.43
C CYS A 254 -7.59 -0.13 -26.31
N ILE A 255 -6.29 -0.39 -26.16
CA ILE A 255 -5.23 0.15 -27.03
C ILE A 255 -4.50 -1.03 -27.63
N ARG A 256 -4.69 -1.24 -28.94
CA ARG A 256 -4.16 -2.37 -29.70
C ARG A 256 -3.15 -1.90 -30.72
N ASP A 257 -1.98 -2.50 -30.73
CA ASP A 257 -0.96 -2.31 -31.75
C ASP A 257 -0.79 -3.58 -32.63
N THR A 258 -0.21 -3.41 -33.81
CA THR A 258 0.15 -4.49 -34.73
C THR A 258 1.65 -4.81 -34.65
N GLY A 259 2.27 -4.58 -33.51
CA GLY A 259 3.70 -4.73 -33.31
C GLY A 259 4.17 -6.19 -33.19
N ILE A 260 5.38 -6.36 -32.68
CA ILE A 260 6.04 -7.68 -32.56
C ILE A 260 5.32 -8.66 -31.63
N GLY A 261 4.41 -8.17 -30.79
CA GLY A 261 3.75 -8.96 -29.75
C GLY A 261 4.67 -9.39 -28.60
N ILE A 262 4.10 -10.14 -27.67
CA ILE A 262 4.74 -10.60 -26.44
C ILE A 262 4.65 -12.12 -26.36
N ALA A 263 5.74 -12.76 -25.97
CA ALA A 263 5.77 -14.21 -25.78
C ALA A 263 4.86 -14.63 -24.59
N PRO A 264 4.20 -15.80 -24.67
CA PRO A 264 3.28 -16.26 -23.61
C PRO A 264 3.94 -16.36 -22.23
N GLU A 265 5.22 -16.72 -22.16
CA GLU A 265 6.00 -16.80 -20.93
C GLU A 265 6.29 -15.42 -20.31
N ASP A 266 6.36 -14.36 -21.12
CA ASP A 266 6.62 -12.99 -20.66
C ASP A 266 5.33 -12.29 -20.21
N LEU A 267 4.18 -12.62 -20.83
CA LEU A 267 2.92 -11.92 -20.67
C LEU A 267 2.46 -11.77 -19.21
N PRO A 268 2.57 -12.76 -18.31
CA PRO A 268 2.19 -12.61 -16.91
C PRO A 268 3.06 -11.62 -16.13
N ARG A 269 4.28 -11.34 -16.64
CA ARG A 269 5.32 -10.59 -15.95
C ARG A 269 5.54 -9.18 -16.48
N ILE A 270 4.88 -8.77 -17.55
CA ILE A 270 5.10 -7.44 -18.16
C ILE A 270 4.75 -6.27 -17.22
N PHE A 271 3.95 -6.53 -16.19
CA PHE A 271 3.59 -5.56 -15.15
C PHE A 271 4.47 -5.67 -13.89
N ASP A 272 5.48 -6.54 -13.88
CA ASP A 272 6.41 -6.68 -12.75
C ASP A 272 7.47 -5.58 -12.77
N LYS A 273 7.90 -5.14 -11.58
CA LYS A 273 8.89 -4.07 -11.43
C LYS A 273 10.23 -4.45 -12.08
N GLY A 274 10.68 -3.62 -13.04
CA GLY A 274 11.96 -3.80 -13.70
C GLY A 274 11.98 -4.92 -14.76
N TYR A 275 10.83 -5.50 -15.09
CA TYR A 275 10.74 -6.53 -16.11
C TYR A 275 10.78 -5.95 -17.52
N THR A 276 11.69 -6.45 -18.37
CA THR A 276 11.90 -5.91 -19.73
C THR A 276 11.67 -6.94 -20.84
N GLY A 277 11.38 -8.22 -20.50
CA GLY A 277 11.25 -9.31 -21.47
C GLY A 277 12.52 -9.58 -22.28
N LEU A 278 12.47 -10.56 -23.19
CA LEU A 278 13.59 -10.91 -24.08
C LEU A 278 13.95 -9.73 -25.03
N ASN A 279 12.94 -9.05 -25.59
CA ASN A 279 13.13 -7.93 -26.49
C ASN A 279 13.64 -6.66 -25.81
N GLY A 280 13.33 -6.46 -24.54
CA GLY A 280 13.80 -5.33 -23.75
C GLY A 280 15.23 -5.51 -23.23
N ARG A 281 15.73 -6.74 -23.10
CA ARG A 281 17.15 -7.01 -22.74
C ARG A 281 18.10 -6.66 -23.90
N ALA A 282 17.66 -6.78 -25.13
CA ALA A 282 18.40 -6.32 -26.31
C ALA A 282 18.39 -4.78 -26.44
N ASP A 283 17.38 -4.10 -25.88
CA ASP A 283 17.31 -2.64 -25.84
C ASP A 283 17.76 -2.15 -24.46
N LEU A 284 19.04 -1.77 -24.34
CA LEU A 284 19.66 -1.16 -23.15
C LEU A 284 18.88 0.05 -22.57
N ARG A 285 17.83 0.50 -23.27
CA ARG A 285 17.00 1.67 -22.96
C ARG A 285 15.67 1.34 -22.30
N ALA A 286 15.37 0.05 -22.03
CA ALA A 286 14.13 -0.35 -21.38
C ALA A 286 14.30 -0.38 -19.86
N SER A 287 13.65 0.54 -19.14
CA SER A 287 13.70 0.59 -17.66
C SER A 287 12.86 -0.51 -16.98
N GLY A 288 11.89 -1.12 -17.70
CA GLY A 288 10.92 -2.05 -17.11
C GLY A 288 9.98 -1.43 -16.06
N LEU A 289 9.92 -0.10 -15.98
CA LEU A 289 9.09 0.59 -15.00
C LEU A 289 7.74 1.05 -15.57
N GLY A 290 7.63 1.24 -16.87
CA GLY A 290 6.45 1.86 -17.49
C GLY A 290 5.14 1.13 -17.19
N LEU A 291 5.00 -0.13 -17.60
CA LEU A 291 3.79 -0.91 -17.37
C LEU A 291 3.57 -1.24 -15.88
N TYR A 292 4.64 -1.43 -15.12
CA TYR A 292 4.55 -1.55 -13.65
C TYR A 292 3.87 -0.33 -13.02
N LEU A 293 4.26 0.88 -13.43
CA LEU A 293 3.64 2.12 -12.96
C LEU A 293 2.19 2.22 -13.43
N CYS A 294 1.89 1.85 -14.68
CA CYS A 294 0.51 1.80 -15.17
C CYS A 294 -0.38 0.94 -14.28
N ARG A 295 0.07 -0.27 -13.92
CA ARG A 295 -0.69 -1.16 -13.03
C ARG A 295 -0.89 -0.57 -11.65
N ARG A 296 0.14 0.09 -11.09
CA ARG A 296 0.03 0.76 -9.77
C ARG A 296 -0.93 1.94 -9.81
N VAL A 297 -0.86 2.77 -10.87
CA VAL A 297 -1.78 3.90 -11.06
C VAL A 297 -3.21 3.38 -11.20
N CYS A 298 -3.46 2.41 -12.09
CA CYS A 298 -4.79 1.84 -12.27
C CYS A 298 -5.38 1.34 -10.94
N ARG A 299 -4.61 0.57 -10.15
CA ARG A 299 -5.06 0.10 -8.83
C ARG A 299 -5.41 1.23 -7.86
N LYS A 300 -4.63 2.31 -7.84
CA LYS A 300 -4.91 3.48 -6.99
C LYS A 300 -6.16 4.25 -7.43
N LEU A 301 -6.47 4.20 -8.73
CA LEU A 301 -7.69 4.78 -9.31
C LEU A 301 -8.88 3.80 -9.27
N GLY A 302 -8.75 2.60 -8.68
CA GLY A 302 -9.80 1.59 -8.68
C GLY A 302 -10.03 0.92 -10.04
N HIS A 303 -9.11 1.05 -11.00
CA HIS A 303 -9.18 0.46 -12.33
C HIS A 303 -8.33 -0.81 -12.42
N GLU A 304 -8.67 -1.69 -13.34
CA GLU A 304 -7.89 -2.87 -13.67
C GLU A 304 -7.21 -2.72 -15.03
N ILE A 305 -5.94 -3.14 -15.13
CA ILE A 305 -5.19 -3.17 -16.39
C ILE A 305 -4.76 -4.60 -16.69
N SER A 306 -4.97 -5.01 -17.94
CA SER A 306 -4.60 -6.33 -18.44
C SER A 306 -4.01 -6.23 -19.84
N ALA A 307 -3.45 -7.34 -20.35
CA ALA A 307 -2.87 -7.40 -21.69
C ALA A 307 -3.22 -8.72 -22.37
N VAL A 308 -3.48 -8.63 -23.67
CA VAL A 308 -3.63 -9.78 -24.56
C VAL A 308 -2.62 -9.61 -25.69
N SER A 309 -1.78 -10.59 -25.92
CA SER A 309 -0.74 -10.52 -26.93
C SER A 309 -0.35 -11.90 -27.45
N ALA A 310 0.16 -11.94 -28.69
CA ALA A 310 0.82 -13.10 -29.25
C ALA A 310 1.96 -12.65 -30.16
N PRO A 311 3.07 -13.39 -30.24
CA PRO A 311 4.17 -13.06 -31.11
C PRO A 311 3.73 -12.85 -32.56
N GLY A 312 4.14 -11.73 -33.15
CA GLY A 312 3.80 -11.34 -34.53
C GLY A 312 2.35 -10.87 -34.76
N LYS A 313 1.50 -10.83 -33.71
CA LYS A 313 0.10 -10.38 -33.83
C LYS A 313 -0.17 -9.05 -33.11
N GLY A 314 0.86 -8.46 -32.50
CA GLY A 314 0.75 -7.23 -31.73
C GLY A 314 0.29 -7.44 -30.30
N THR A 315 0.00 -6.35 -29.62
CA THR A 315 -0.41 -6.31 -28.22
C THR A 315 -1.64 -5.45 -28.06
N GLU A 316 -2.55 -5.89 -27.21
CA GLU A 316 -3.73 -5.13 -26.79
C GLU A 316 -3.68 -4.95 -25.28
N ILE A 317 -3.57 -3.71 -24.84
CA ILE A 317 -3.69 -3.33 -23.43
C ILE A 317 -5.13 -2.92 -23.19
N ARG A 318 -5.72 -3.47 -22.15
CA ARG A 318 -7.10 -3.25 -21.70
C ARG A 318 -7.10 -2.57 -20.35
N ILE A 319 -7.82 -1.47 -20.21
CA ILE A 319 -8.01 -0.73 -18.97
C ILE A 319 -9.50 -0.73 -18.67
N ASP A 320 -9.89 -1.46 -17.63
CA ASP A 320 -11.27 -1.49 -17.17
C ASP A 320 -11.56 -0.22 -16.35
N LEU A 321 -12.45 0.60 -16.86
CA LEU A 321 -12.89 1.87 -16.29
C LEU A 321 -14.28 1.80 -15.64
N SER A 322 -14.85 0.59 -15.48
CA SER A 322 -16.22 0.38 -15.00
C SER A 322 -16.40 0.55 -13.48
N SER A 323 -15.31 0.55 -12.69
CA SER A 323 -15.35 0.36 -11.24
C SER A 323 -15.69 1.58 -10.38
N TYR A 324 -15.99 2.76 -10.98
CA TYR A 324 -16.55 3.91 -10.25
C TYR A 324 -17.93 4.26 -10.84
N ASP A 325 -18.99 3.63 -10.29
CA ASP A 325 -20.28 4.31 -10.25
C ASP A 325 -20.26 5.23 -9.02
N LEU A 326 -20.24 6.54 -9.25
CA LEU A 326 -20.57 7.48 -8.21
C LEU A 326 -22.08 7.28 -7.98
N ASP A 327 -22.45 6.47 -6.98
CA ASP A 327 -23.79 6.54 -6.43
C ASP A 327 -23.97 7.98 -5.92
N PRO A 328 -24.90 8.76 -6.47
CA PRO A 328 -25.20 10.07 -5.93
C PRO A 328 -25.91 9.86 -4.59
N GLU A 329 -25.23 10.14 -3.45
CA GLU A 329 -25.91 10.40 -2.18
C GLU A 329 -26.74 11.67 -2.25
#